data_5eedeb3231ebda4d373cc525c865aa49
#
_entry.id   5eedeb3231ebda4d373cc525c865aa49
#
_cell.length_a   1.000
_cell.length_b   1.000
_cell.length_c   1.000
_cell.angle_alpha   90.00
_cell.angle_beta   90.00
_cell.angle_gamma   90.00
#
_symmetry.space_group_name_H-M   'P 1'
#
loop_
_entity.id
_entity.type
_entity.pdbx_description
1 polymer ?
#
loop_
_entity_poly.entity_id
_entity_poly.type
_entity_poly.pdbx_seq_one_letter_code
_entity_poly.pdbx_strand_id
1 'polypeptide(L)'
;KSGNLFTAAARKIQEIASKNVSLLLAIGAFSVLLVMIMTAVSSCGAMFAGGISTTLAGSYMSVPAEIDAADLAFSELEKELQAEIDAIETTYPDYDEYRYNLASIGHDPFALISYLSAVHTEFTASEVQAEIEYLFDEMYELTLNPTEETRTRTVTKTGTHTVTDPVTGETTEEEYEYEVEEEYTVTILEVTLTAKDLNVVVAGRMNEEQREIYAFYNQTHGLTQQFYKPLDLYWYNYVSSYYGWRINPVTGQEQLHRGVDIAVPTGTTVYAAMDGTVTTATYDSYYGNYVVIEDEKGYCTKYAHMDTLNVRAGQSVTHGNVIGTTGNTGSSTGSHLHIECLYQGEYYNPLFYFEAGTDTLY
;
A
#
# COMPACT_ATOMS: atom_id res chain seq x y z
N LYS A 1 -35.63 15.54 -48.03
CA LYS A 1 -34.34 16.07 -47.49
C LYS A 1 -33.76 15.23 -46.33
N SER A 2 -34.44 14.24 -45.78
CA SER A 2 -33.94 13.40 -44.67
C SER A 2 -33.09 12.21 -45.12
N GLY A 3 -33.20 11.74 -46.35
CA GLY A 3 -32.43 10.59 -46.86
C GLY A 3 -30.93 10.82 -47.05
N ASN A 4 -30.50 12.08 -47.26
CA ASN A 4 -29.10 12.41 -47.51
C ASN A 4 -28.24 12.52 -46.21
N LEU A 5 -28.88 12.71 -45.08
CA LEU A 5 -28.13 12.80 -43.78
C LEU A 5 -27.74 11.40 -43.29
N PHE A 6 -28.63 10.41 -43.43
CA PHE A 6 -28.40 9.01 -43.05
C PHE A 6 -27.30 8.37 -43.91
N THR A 7 -27.27 8.65 -45.21
CA THR A 7 -26.22 8.12 -46.10
C THR A 7 -24.84 8.77 -45.86
N ALA A 8 -24.79 10.05 -45.47
CA ALA A 8 -23.54 10.72 -45.12
C ALA A 8 -22.96 10.23 -43.75
N ALA A 9 -23.84 10.01 -42.78
CA ALA A 9 -23.45 9.46 -41.50
C ALA A 9 -22.95 8.01 -41.62
N ALA A 10 -23.66 7.18 -42.40
CA ALA A 10 -23.26 5.78 -42.67
C ALA A 10 -21.88 5.70 -43.38
N ARG A 11 -21.61 6.58 -44.37
CA ARG A 11 -20.30 6.66 -45.04
C ARG A 11 -19.18 7.08 -44.09
N LYS A 12 -19.44 8.03 -43.21
CA LYS A 12 -18.44 8.49 -42.23
C LYS A 12 -18.11 7.43 -41.18
N ILE A 13 -19.12 6.67 -40.73
CA ILE A 13 -18.96 5.51 -39.86
C ILE A 13 -18.13 4.42 -40.56
N GLN A 14 -18.41 4.15 -41.83
CA GLN A 14 -17.70 3.15 -42.63
C GLN A 14 -16.25 3.58 -42.93
N GLU A 15 -15.97 4.88 -43.08
CA GLU A 15 -14.61 5.42 -43.25
C GLU A 15 -13.81 5.36 -41.94
N ILE A 16 -14.43 5.65 -40.79
CA ILE A 16 -13.82 5.53 -39.47
C ILE A 16 -13.55 4.05 -39.15
N ALA A 17 -14.47 3.16 -39.46
CA ALA A 17 -14.33 1.73 -39.29
C ALA A 17 -13.21 1.14 -40.16
N SER A 18 -13.04 1.58 -41.38
CA SER A 18 -11.97 1.09 -42.26
C SER A 18 -10.56 1.58 -41.89
N LYS A 19 -10.45 2.73 -41.21
CA LYS A 19 -9.18 3.26 -40.71
C LYS A 19 -8.72 2.69 -39.37
N ASN A 20 -9.64 2.08 -38.61
CA ASN A 20 -9.40 1.56 -37.28
C ASN A 20 -9.89 0.10 -37.11
N VAL A 21 -9.71 -0.71 -38.16
CA VAL A 21 -10.17 -2.12 -38.15
C VAL A 21 -9.58 -2.90 -36.98
N SER A 22 -8.31 -2.66 -36.63
CA SER A 22 -7.67 -3.30 -35.48
C SER A 22 -8.32 -2.89 -34.15
N LEU A 23 -8.67 -1.62 -33.98
CA LEU A 23 -9.36 -1.11 -32.78
C LEU A 23 -10.78 -1.65 -32.67
N LEU A 24 -11.51 -1.75 -33.80
CA LEU A 24 -12.85 -2.33 -33.84
C LEU A 24 -12.86 -3.84 -33.61
N LEU A 25 -11.82 -4.55 -34.09
CA LEU A 25 -11.61 -5.96 -33.80
C LEU A 25 -11.25 -6.18 -32.33
N ALA A 26 -10.43 -5.30 -31.73
CA ALA A 26 -10.11 -5.34 -30.31
C ALA A 26 -11.35 -5.08 -29.43
N ILE A 27 -12.15 -4.07 -29.77
CA ILE A 27 -13.43 -3.78 -29.07
C ILE A 27 -14.42 -4.95 -29.26
N GLY A 28 -14.48 -5.55 -30.46
CA GLY A 28 -15.32 -6.69 -30.75
C GLY A 28 -14.88 -7.94 -29.97
N ALA A 29 -13.57 -8.23 -29.94
CA ALA A 29 -13.00 -9.33 -29.18
C ALA A 29 -13.22 -9.13 -27.66
N PHE A 30 -13.03 -7.91 -27.17
CA PHE A 30 -13.30 -7.56 -25.78
C PHE A 30 -14.79 -7.73 -25.42
N SER A 31 -15.70 -7.32 -26.31
CA SER A 31 -17.15 -7.51 -26.11
C SER A 31 -17.55 -8.99 -26.12
N VAL A 32 -16.92 -9.82 -26.98
CA VAL A 32 -17.15 -11.27 -27.03
C VAL A 32 -16.55 -11.95 -25.78
N LEU A 33 -15.37 -11.52 -25.34
CA LEU A 33 -14.77 -12.00 -24.08
C LEU A 33 -15.65 -11.65 -22.89
N LEU A 34 -16.17 -10.44 -22.82
CA LEU A 34 -17.10 -10.00 -21.78
C LEU A 34 -18.39 -10.86 -21.78
N VAL A 35 -18.94 -11.18 -22.96
CA VAL A 35 -20.12 -12.06 -23.11
C VAL A 35 -19.77 -13.51 -22.74
N MET A 36 -18.58 -14.00 -23.06
CA MET A 36 -18.15 -15.36 -22.66
C MET A 36 -17.92 -15.45 -21.15
N ILE A 37 -17.33 -14.44 -20.53
CA ILE A 37 -17.21 -14.34 -19.07
C ILE A 37 -18.60 -14.30 -18.44
N MET A 38 -19.53 -13.49 -18.98
CA MET A 38 -20.92 -13.41 -18.53
C MET A 38 -21.67 -14.75 -18.64
N THR A 39 -21.40 -15.54 -19.68
CA THR A 39 -22.04 -16.86 -19.88
C THR A 39 -21.40 -17.96 -19.04
N ALA A 40 -20.09 -17.91 -18.79
CA ALA A 40 -19.40 -18.85 -17.90
C ALA A 40 -19.86 -18.66 -16.43
N VAL A 41 -20.04 -17.42 -16.00
CA VAL A 41 -20.58 -17.07 -14.68
C VAL A 41 -22.03 -17.51 -14.51
N SER A 42 -22.85 -17.46 -15.58
CA SER A 42 -24.23 -17.94 -15.52
C SER A 42 -24.37 -19.46 -15.31
N SER A 43 -23.34 -20.25 -15.66
CA SER A 43 -23.32 -21.69 -15.41
C SER A 43 -22.81 -22.09 -14.02
N CYS A 44 -22.00 -21.26 -13.33
CA CYS A 44 -21.58 -21.42 -11.93
C CYS A 44 -22.59 -20.85 -10.93
N GLY A 45 -23.52 -19.98 -11.35
CA GLY A 45 -24.47 -19.28 -10.49
C GLY A 45 -25.53 -20.14 -9.78
N ALA A 46 -25.45 -21.49 -9.89
CA ALA A 46 -26.39 -22.41 -9.25
C ALA A 46 -25.98 -22.85 -7.81
N MET A 47 -24.80 -22.45 -7.31
CA MET A 47 -24.34 -22.89 -5.98
C MET A 47 -24.33 -21.81 -4.89
N PHE A 48 -24.59 -20.55 -5.19
CA PHE A 48 -24.69 -19.48 -4.19
C PHE A 48 -26.08 -18.86 -4.11
N ALA A 49 -27.09 -19.69 -3.82
CA ALA A 49 -28.42 -19.23 -3.46
C ALA A 49 -28.46 -18.74 -2.01
N GLY A 50 -27.81 -17.63 -1.73
CA GLY A 50 -27.77 -16.98 -0.44
C GLY A 50 -27.36 -15.52 -0.59
N GLY A 51 -28.18 -14.70 -1.27
CA GLY A 51 -28.26 -13.25 -1.03
C GLY A 51 -27.16 -12.35 -1.53
N ILE A 52 -26.41 -12.67 -2.60
CA ILE A 52 -25.56 -11.69 -3.31
C ILE A 52 -26.06 -11.57 -4.74
N SER A 53 -26.83 -10.52 -5.00
CA SER A 53 -27.42 -10.23 -6.29
C SER A 53 -26.45 -9.50 -7.20
N THR A 54 -26.14 -10.09 -8.36
CA THR A 54 -25.91 -9.43 -9.67
C THR A 54 -24.66 -8.56 -9.91
N THR A 55 -23.57 -8.71 -9.18
CA THR A 55 -22.31 -7.99 -9.51
C THR A 55 -21.16 -8.92 -9.93
N LEU A 56 -21.43 -10.18 -10.24
CA LEU A 56 -20.41 -11.25 -10.42
C LEU A 56 -19.70 -11.27 -11.80
N ALA A 57 -19.98 -10.35 -12.70
CA ALA A 57 -19.45 -10.39 -14.06
C ALA A 57 -18.14 -9.58 -14.23
N GLY A 58 -17.29 -9.55 -13.26
CA GLY A 58 -16.01 -8.81 -13.32
C GLY A 58 -15.28 -8.68 -12.01
N SER A 59 -15.75 -9.39 -10.97
CA SER A 59 -15.04 -9.44 -9.68
C SER A 59 -13.99 -10.54 -9.67
N TYR A 60 -12.98 -10.39 -8.80
CA TYR A 60 -12.08 -11.48 -8.48
C TYR A 60 -12.88 -12.74 -8.12
N MET A 61 -12.46 -13.89 -8.67
CA MET A 61 -13.19 -15.15 -8.51
C MET A 61 -12.86 -15.85 -7.20
N SER A 62 -11.67 -15.60 -6.63
CA SER A 62 -11.27 -16.15 -5.32
C SER A 62 -12.14 -15.61 -4.20
N VAL A 63 -12.35 -16.41 -3.17
CA VAL A 63 -13.11 -15.97 -2.00
C VAL A 63 -12.37 -14.84 -1.26
N PRO A 64 -13.10 -13.87 -0.67
CA PRO A 64 -12.50 -12.71 -0.02
C PRO A 64 -11.38 -13.02 0.98
N ALA A 65 -11.53 -14.06 1.79
CA ALA A 65 -10.52 -14.47 2.77
C ALA A 65 -9.19 -14.91 2.11
N GLU A 66 -9.22 -15.52 0.93
CA GLU A 66 -8.02 -15.94 0.21
C GLU A 66 -7.35 -14.76 -0.51
N ILE A 67 -8.13 -13.78 -0.97
CA ILE A 67 -7.60 -12.51 -1.52
C ILE A 67 -6.83 -11.77 -0.45
N ASP A 68 -7.43 -11.57 0.73
CA ASP A 68 -6.80 -10.89 1.85
C ASP A 68 -5.58 -11.67 2.39
N ALA A 69 -5.66 -13.02 2.43
CA ALA A 69 -4.56 -13.85 2.86
C ALA A 69 -3.35 -13.79 1.90
N ALA A 70 -3.58 -13.68 0.59
CA ALA A 70 -2.50 -13.52 -0.40
C ALA A 70 -1.82 -12.14 -0.27
N ASP A 71 -2.59 -11.07 -0.08
CA ASP A 71 -2.09 -9.72 0.18
C ASP A 71 -1.28 -9.67 1.49
N LEU A 72 -1.80 -10.28 2.55
CA LEU A 72 -1.11 -10.40 3.83
C LEU A 72 0.20 -11.19 3.72
N ALA A 73 0.26 -12.26 2.92
CA ALA A 73 1.47 -13.04 2.71
C ALA A 73 2.57 -12.18 2.06
N PHE A 74 2.23 -11.31 1.11
CA PHE A 74 3.19 -10.39 0.52
C PHE A 74 3.67 -9.35 1.54
N SER A 75 2.76 -8.76 2.30
CA SER A 75 3.11 -7.78 3.34
C SER A 75 3.94 -8.37 4.48
N GLU A 76 3.83 -9.68 4.76
CA GLU A 76 4.69 -10.38 5.72
C GLU A 76 6.14 -10.42 5.24
N LEU A 77 6.39 -10.72 3.94
CA LEU A 77 7.73 -10.69 3.36
C LEU A 77 8.33 -9.27 3.39
N GLU A 78 7.52 -8.26 3.13
CA GLU A 78 7.95 -6.85 3.25
C GLU A 78 8.33 -6.47 4.67
N LYS A 79 7.58 -6.95 5.67
CA LYS A 79 7.92 -6.79 7.08
C LYS A 79 9.24 -7.49 7.43
N GLU A 80 9.46 -8.71 6.94
CA GLU A 80 10.69 -9.46 7.16
C GLU A 80 11.90 -8.74 6.55
N LEU A 81 11.78 -8.19 5.35
CA LEU A 81 12.82 -7.37 4.71
C LEU A 81 13.12 -6.10 5.53
N GLN A 82 12.11 -5.42 6.03
CA GLN A 82 12.32 -4.26 6.89
C GLN A 82 13.05 -4.64 8.17
N ALA A 83 12.68 -5.75 8.81
CA ALA A 83 13.34 -6.25 10.02
C ALA A 83 14.80 -6.66 9.75
N GLU A 84 15.11 -7.23 8.58
CA GLU A 84 16.48 -7.52 8.16
C GLU A 84 17.31 -6.23 8.05
N ILE A 85 16.77 -5.19 7.42
CA ILE A 85 17.42 -3.88 7.29
C ILE A 85 17.66 -3.25 8.66
N ASP A 86 16.68 -3.28 9.54
CA ASP A 86 16.76 -2.72 10.88
C ASP A 86 17.81 -3.45 11.78
N ALA A 87 18.06 -4.73 11.48
CA ALA A 87 19.03 -5.55 12.20
C ALA A 87 20.49 -5.44 11.67
N ILE A 88 20.75 -4.72 10.57
CA ILE A 88 22.06 -4.70 9.90
C ILE A 88 23.18 -4.28 10.83
N GLU A 89 23.05 -3.18 11.58
CA GLU A 89 24.08 -2.70 12.48
C GLU A 89 24.38 -3.68 13.63
N THR A 90 23.38 -4.46 14.03
CA THR A 90 23.55 -5.52 15.04
C THR A 90 24.14 -6.79 14.45
N THR A 91 23.81 -7.10 13.20
CA THR A 91 24.27 -8.32 12.50
C THR A 91 25.71 -8.16 12.02
N TYR A 92 26.11 -6.96 11.64
CA TYR A 92 27.43 -6.60 11.12
C TYR A 92 28.10 -5.49 11.95
N PRO A 93 28.46 -5.73 13.23
CA PRO A 93 28.87 -4.67 14.16
C PRO A 93 30.30 -4.14 13.93
N ASP A 94 31.06 -4.72 13.00
CA ASP A 94 32.49 -4.45 12.83
C ASP A 94 32.81 -3.28 11.88
N TYR A 95 31.80 -2.50 11.49
CA TYR A 95 31.96 -1.31 10.65
C TYR A 95 31.93 -0.03 11.49
N ASP A 96 32.75 0.93 11.12
CA ASP A 96 32.80 2.24 11.77
C ASP A 96 31.62 3.12 11.40
N GLU A 97 31.07 2.92 10.18
CA GLU A 97 29.99 3.75 9.60
C GLU A 97 29.04 2.89 8.73
N TYR A 98 27.76 3.22 8.75
CA TYR A 98 26.73 2.61 7.91
C TYR A 98 26.09 3.69 7.04
N ARG A 99 25.98 3.42 5.73
CA ARG A 99 25.35 4.33 4.75
C ARG A 99 24.19 3.65 4.07
N TYR A 100 23.02 4.18 4.31
CA TYR A 100 21.77 3.63 3.78
C TYR A 100 21.30 4.39 2.55
N ASN A 101 20.98 3.65 1.47
CA ASN A 101 20.30 4.12 0.26
C ASN A 101 19.14 3.17 -0.01
N LEU A 102 17.97 3.46 0.58
CA LEU A 102 16.84 2.55 0.63
C LEU A 102 15.69 3.05 -0.22
N ALA A 103 15.22 2.21 -1.16
CA ALA A 103 13.92 2.37 -1.78
C ALA A 103 12.81 2.15 -0.74
N SER A 104 11.62 2.67 -1.01
CA SER A 104 10.44 2.42 -0.19
C SER A 104 10.02 0.96 -0.30
N ILE A 105 9.68 0.35 0.83
CA ILE A 105 9.06 -0.97 0.90
C ILE A 105 7.55 -0.79 0.88
N GLY A 106 6.86 -1.51 0.03
CA GLY A 106 5.41 -1.49 -0.14
C GLY A 106 5.02 -1.86 -1.57
N HIS A 107 4.02 -2.71 -1.72
CA HIS A 107 3.47 -3.12 -3.01
C HIS A 107 2.11 -2.45 -3.28
N ASP A 108 1.63 -2.58 -4.49
CA ASP A 108 0.25 -2.26 -4.87
C ASP A 108 -0.63 -3.51 -4.73
N PRO A 109 -1.53 -3.57 -3.72
CA PRO A 109 -2.40 -4.73 -3.52
C PRO A 109 -3.30 -5.05 -4.72
N PHE A 110 -3.76 -4.02 -5.45
CA PHE A 110 -4.55 -4.26 -6.66
C PHE A 110 -3.73 -4.88 -7.78
N ALA A 111 -2.47 -4.46 -7.96
CA ALA A 111 -1.58 -5.07 -8.93
C ALA A 111 -1.32 -6.54 -8.61
N LEU A 112 -1.08 -6.87 -7.33
CA LEU A 112 -0.86 -8.24 -6.88
C LEU A 112 -2.09 -9.12 -7.15
N ILE A 113 -3.24 -8.74 -6.62
CA ILE A 113 -4.46 -9.56 -6.69
C ILE A 113 -5.00 -9.63 -8.13
N SER A 114 -4.90 -8.55 -8.90
CA SER A 114 -5.26 -8.57 -10.33
C SER A 114 -4.38 -9.53 -11.12
N TYR A 115 -3.07 -9.59 -10.85
CA TYR A 115 -2.16 -10.52 -11.48
C TYR A 115 -2.49 -11.98 -11.11
N LEU A 116 -2.60 -12.28 -9.83
CA LEU A 116 -2.93 -13.64 -9.36
C LEU A 116 -4.26 -14.11 -9.94
N SER A 117 -5.29 -13.25 -9.96
CA SER A 117 -6.59 -13.54 -10.56
C SER A 117 -6.54 -13.74 -12.08
N ALA A 118 -5.67 -12.98 -12.78
CA ALA A 118 -5.51 -13.13 -14.24
C ALA A 118 -4.78 -14.42 -14.62
N VAL A 119 -3.87 -14.89 -13.77
CA VAL A 119 -3.07 -16.10 -14.03
C VAL A 119 -3.80 -17.36 -13.58
N HIS A 120 -4.39 -17.36 -12.39
CA HIS A 120 -4.96 -18.55 -11.74
C HIS A 120 -6.49 -18.61 -11.83
N THR A 121 -7.16 -17.51 -12.17
CA THR A 121 -8.62 -17.32 -12.18
C THR A 121 -9.22 -17.36 -10.77
N GLU A 122 -9.15 -18.48 -10.09
CA GLU A 122 -9.48 -18.71 -8.68
C GLU A 122 -8.27 -19.36 -8.01
N PHE A 123 -7.94 -18.91 -6.80
CA PHE A 123 -6.78 -19.42 -6.04
C PHE A 123 -7.07 -19.41 -4.54
N THR A 124 -6.31 -20.21 -3.81
CA THR A 124 -6.08 -20.05 -2.38
C THR A 124 -4.71 -19.42 -2.15
N ALA A 125 -4.53 -18.70 -1.04
CA ALA A 125 -3.25 -18.09 -0.69
C ALA A 125 -2.11 -19.12 -0.65
N SER A 126 -2.39 -20.35 -0.15
CA SER A 126 -1.41 -21.43 -0.10
C SER A 126 -0.99 -21.95 -1.48
N GLU A 127 -1.87 -21.92 -2.48
CA GLU A 127 -1.53 -22.35 -3.85
C GLU A 127 -0.61 -21.35 -4.55
N VAL A 128 -0.73 -20.06 -4.23
CA VAL A 128 0.04 -18.98 -4.86
C VAL A 128 1.24 -18.51 -4.03
N GLN A 129 1.48 -19.12 -2.87
CA GLN A 129 2.57 -18.72 -1.96
C GLN A 129 3.94 -18.66 -2.64
N ALA A 130 4.33 -19.70 -3.39
CA ALA A 130 5.61 -19.72 -4.09
C ALA A 130 5.72 -18.67 -5.20
N GLU A 131 4.60 -18.26 -5.78
CA GLU A 131 4.57 -17.18 -6.76
C GLU A 131 4.68 -15.81 -6.09
N ILE A 132 4.03 -15.63 -4.94
CA ILE A 132 4.17 -14.43 -4.10
C ILE A 132 5.63 -14.22 -3.70
N GLU A 133 6.31 -15.26 -3.19
CA GLU A 133 7.73 -15.22 -2.84
C GLU A 133 8.61 -14.86 -4.06
N TYR A 134 8.34 -15.47 -5.19
CA TYR A 134 9.08 -15.16 -6.43
C TYR A 134 8.87 -13.70 -6.88
N LEU A 135 7.64 -13.17 -6.81
CA LEU A 135 7.36 -11.79 -7.17
C LEU A 135 8.07 -10.81 -6.22
N PHE A 136 8.11 -11.14 -4.95
CA PHE A 136 8.83 -10.39 -3.93
C PHE A 136 10.34 -10.34 -4.23
N ASP A 137 10.95 -11.49 -4.52
CA ASP A 137 12.38 -11.60 -4.87
C ASP A 137 12.75 -10.83 -6.15
N GLU A 138 11.83 -10.77 -7.13
CA GLU A 138 12.02 -9.99 -8.36
C GLU A 138 11.79 -8.48 -8.13
N MET A 139 11.01 -8.11 -7.13
CA MET A 139 10.68 -6.74 -6.80
C MET A 139 11.78 -6.06 -5.99
N TYR A 140 12.37 -6.75 -5.01
CA TYR A 140 13.33 -6.18 -4.08
C TYR A 140 14.71 -6.82 -4.22
N GLU A 141 15.76 -5.98 -4.14
CA GLU A 141 17.15 -6.43 -4.07
C GLU A 141 17.89 -5.62 -2.99
N LEU A 142 18.24 -6.31 -1.90
CA LEU A 142 19.06 -5.76 -0.83
C LEU A 142 20.53 -6.12 -1.06
N THR A 143 21.42 -5.12 -1.13
CA THR A 143 22.85 -5.31 -1.31
C THR A 143 23.64 -4.66 -0.18
N LEU A 144 24.64 -5.39 0.32
CA LEU A 144 25.56 -4.93 1.35
C LEU A 144 26.97 -4.85 0.71
N ASN A 145 27.52 -3.64 0.64
CA ASN A 145 28.81 -3.39 -0.02
C ASN A 145 29.81 -2.80 0.99
N PRO A 146 30.80 -3.61 1.46
CA PRO A 146 31.87 -3.12 2.30
C PRO A 146 32.81 -2.20 1.52
N THR A 147 33.07 -1.01 2.06
CA THR A 147 34.02 -0.04 1.49
C THR A 147 34.94 0.52 2.57
N GLU A 148 36.05 1.12 2.16
CA GLU A 148 37.00 1.78 3.05
C GLU A 148 37.30 3.20 2.56
N GLU A 149 37.37 4.16 3.49
CA GLU A 149 37.78 5.53 3.21
C GLU A 149 38.99 5.90 4.08
N THR A 150 40.01 6.48 3.47
CA THR A 150 41.11 7.12 4.22
C THR A 150 40.71 8.55 4.57
N ARG A 151 40.75 8.88 5.85
CA ARG A 151 40.46 10.22 6.38
C ARG A 151 41.63 10.73 7.18
N THR A 152 41.75 12.07 7.31
CA THR A 152 42.76 12.74 8.09
C THR A 152 42.13 13.31 9.37
N ARG A 153 42.85 13.18 10.48
CA ARG A 153 42.49 13.82 11.76
C ARG A 153 43.70 14.54 12.33
N THR A 154 43.45 15.65 12.99
CA THR A 154 44.48 16.35 13.79
C THR A 154 44.56 15.71 15.16
N VAL A 155 45.76 15.27 15.55
CA VAL A 155 46.02 14.71 16.88
C VAL A 155 47.08 15.58 17.59
N THR A 156 46.84 15.90 18.84
CA THR A 156 47.83 16.59 19.70
C THR A 156 48.79 15.55 20.23
N LYS A 157 50.09 15.78 20.00
CA LYS A 157 51.18 14.98 20.56
C LYS A 157 51.99 15.81 21.53
N THR A 158 52.52 15.16 22.56
CA THR A 158 53.42 15.79 23.54
C THR A 158 54.86 15.51 23.13
N GLY A 159 55.63 16.55 23.00
CA GLY A 159 57.09 16.49 22.84
C GLY A 159 57.78 17.05 24.06
N THR A 160 59.07 16.71 24.27
CA THR A 160 59.91 17.32 25.28
C THR A 160 61.03 18.11 24.63
N HIS A 161 61.36 19.26 25.17
CA HIS A 161 62.59 19.99 24.82
C HIS A 161 63.36 20.38 26.06
N THR A 162 64.65 20.42 25.91
CA THR A 162 65.55 20.78 27.00
C THR A 162 65.72 22.32 27.08
N VAL A 163 65.36 22.92 28.20
CA VAL A 163 65.57 24.33 28.47
C VAL A 163 66.77 24.44 29.40
N THR A 164 67.75 25.25 29.02
CA THR A 164 68.97 25.51 29.87
C THR A 164 68.81 26.88 30.52
N ASP A 165 68.87 26.92 31.85
CA ASP A 165 68.89 28.18 32.61
C ASP A 165 70.17 28.94 32.29
N PRO A 166 70.08 30.17 31.71
CA PRO A 166 71.26 30.94 31.30
C PRO A 166 72.11 31.47 32.47
N VAL A 167 71.62 31.40 33.69
CA VAL A 167 72.31 31.89 34.89
C VAL A 167 72.98 30.75 35.64
N THR A 168 72.32 29.62 35.79
CA THR A 168 72.81 28.47 36.56
C THR A 168 73.48 27.41 35.70
N GLY A 169 73.16 27.33 34.39
CA GLY A 169 73.60 26.28 33.47
C GLY A 169 72.89 24.93 33.67
N GLU A 170 71.91 24.88 34.56
CA GLU A 170 71.08 23.67 34.73
C GLU A 170 70.16 23.47 33.60
N THR A 171 69.90 22.20 33.21
CA THR A 171 68.99 21.81 32.14
C THR A 171 67.77 21.16 32.75
N THR A 172 66.56 21.62 32.30
CA THR A 172 65.25 21.02 32.60
C THR A 172 64.60 20.58 31.34
N GLU A 173 63.91 19.46 31.42
CA GLU A 173 62.99 19.02 30.27
C GLU A 173 61.66 19.67 30.50
N GLU A 174 61.18 20.40 29.47
CA GLU A 174 59.84 20.96 29.44
C GLU A 174 58.99 20.24 28.33
N GLU A 175 57.78 19.90 28.70
CA GLU A 175 56.83 19.31 27.77
C GLU A 175 56.12 20.42 26.95
N TYR A 176 55.93 20.17 25.67
CA TYR A 176 55.11 21.03 24.81
C TYR A 176 54.21 20.19 23.95
N GLU A 177 53.05 20.72 23.68
CA GLU A 177 52.06 20.09 22.80
C GLU A 177 52.23 20.62 21.36
N TYR A 178 52.11 19.71 20.38
CA TYR A 178 52.07 20.06 18.96
C TYR A 178 51.08 19.21 18.23
N GLU A 179 50.45 19.78 17.19
CA GLU A 179 49.45 19.11 16.35
C GLU A 179 50.12 18.44 15.16
N VAL A 180 49.69 17.23 14.86
CA VAL A 180 50.07 16.48 13.66
C VAL A 180 48.83 15.93 12.98
N GLU A 181 48.85 15.90 11.65
CA GLU A 181 47.83 15.21 10.89
C GLU A 181 48.19 13.73 10.81
N GLU A 182 47.19 12.87 11.14
CA GLU A 182 47.30 11.42 10.99
C GLU A 182 46.23 10.92 10.06
N GLU A 183 46.63 10.09 9.11
CA GLU A 183 45.67 9.32 8.29
C GLU A 183 45.16 8.12 9.09
N TYR A 184 43.87 7.86 8.97
CA TYR A 184 43.22 6.68 9.51
C TYR A 184 42.18 6.14 8.51
N THR A 185 41.93 4.83 8.54
CA THR A 185 40.96 4.16 7.70
C THR A 185 39.63 4.04 8.43
N VAL A 186 38.54 4.35 7.74
CA VAL A 186 37.16 4.15 8.22
C VAL A 186 36.57 3.03 7.37
N THR A 187 36.09 1.99 8.03
CA THR A 187 35.36 0.90 7.41
C THR A 187 33.88 1.24 7.31
N ILE A 188 33.29 1.12 6.13
CA ILE A 188 31.92 1.56 5.85
C ILE A 188 31.14 0.41 5.25
N LEU A 189 29.94 0.16 5.76
CA LEU A 189 28.98 -0.72 5.11
C LEU A 189 27.94 0.12 4.37
N GLU A 190 27.97 0.04 3.04
CA GLU A 190 26.93 0.65 2.18
C GLU A 190 25.78 -0.32 2.03
N VAL A 191 24.61 0.08 2.51
CA VAL A 191 23.36 -0.67 2.47
C VAL A 191 22.47 -0.08 1.41
N THR A 192 22.20 -0.85 0.36
CA THR A 192 21.33 -0.38 -0.75
C THR A 192 20.17 -1.34 -0.93
N LEU A 193 18.96 -0.81 -0.85
CA LEU A 193 17.75 -1.50 -1.27
C LEU A 193 17.27 -0.88 -2.58
N THR A 194 17.10 -1.69 -3.62
CA THR A 194 16.40 -1.31 -4.84
C THR A 194 15.02 -1.97 -4.88
N ALA A 195 14.04 -1.28 -5.45
CA ALA A 195 12.69 -1.81 -5.63
C ALA A 195 12.21 -1.55 -7.07
N LYS A 196 11.60 -2.55 -7.69
CA LYS A 196 10.90 -2.41 -8.97
C LYS A 196 9.40 -2.29 -8.70
N ASP A 197 8.71 -1.56 -9.57
CA ASP A 197 7.24 -1.53 -9.54
C ASP A 197 6.68 -2.92 -9.88
N LEU A 198 5.73 -3.40 -9.08
CA LEU A 198 5.12 -4.73 -9.26
C LEU A 198 4.45 -4.86 -10.63
N ASN A 199 3.85 -3.79 -11.17
CA ASN A 199 3.29 -3.78 -12.52
C ASN A 199 4.35 -4.10 -13.58
N VAL A 200 5.59 -3.65 -13.38
CA VAL A 200 6.72 -3.95 -14.29
C VAL A 200 7.13 -5.42 -14.15
N VAL A 201 7.20 -5.93 -12.93
CA VAL A 201 7.57 -7.33 -12.66
C VAL A 201 6.58 -8.30 -13.31
N VAL A 202 5.27 -8.07 -13.13
CA VAL A 202 4.23 -8.98 -13.64
C VAL A 202 4.02 -8.87 -15.15
N ALA A 203 4.30 -7.72 -15.78
CA ALA A 203 4.05 -7.47 -17.20
C ALA A 203 4.70 -8.48 -18.14
N GLY A 204 5.90 -8.97 -17.80
CA GLY A 204 6.65 -9.96 -18.58
C GLY A 204 6.19 -11.42 -18.41
N ARG A 205 5.31 -11.69 -17.44
CA ARG A 205 4.92 -13.05 -17.02
C ARG A 205 3.58 -13.51 -17.58
N MET A 206 2.81 -12.61 -18.13
CA MET A 206 1.46 -12.87 -18.65
C MET A 206 1.47 -13.05 -20.16
N ASN A 207 0.64 -13.96 -20.66
CA ASN A 207 0.28 -14.02 -22.08
C ASN A 207 -0.67 -12.85 -22.44
N GLU A 208 -1.08 -12.73 -23.70
CA GLU A 208 -1.89 -11.61 -24.19
C GLU A 208 -3.27 -11.56 -23.51
N GLU A 209 -3.95 -12.70 -23.38
CA GLU A 209 -5.25 -12.82 -22.72
C GLU A 209 -5.17 -12.48 -21.23
N GLN A 210 -4.15 -12.98 -20.53
CA GLN A 210 -3.93 -12.67 -19.11
C GLN A 210 -3.65 -11.17 -18.88
N ARG A 211 -2.94 -10.50 -19.81
CA ARG A 211 -2.72 -9.05 -19.73
C ARG A 211 -3.99 -8.23 -19.89
N GLU A 212 -4.91 -8.67 -20.75
CA GLU A 212 -6.22 -8.02 -20.91
C GLU A 212 -7.05 -8.17 -19.63
N ILE A 213 -7.08 -9.36 -19.03
CA ILE A 213 -7.77 -9.64 -17.77
C ILE A 213 -7.15 -8.83 -16.63
N TYR A 214 -5.81 -8.83 -16.52
CA TYR A 214 -5.06 -8.04 -15.55
C TYR A 214 -5.42 -6.55 -15.63
N ALA A 215 -5.36 -5.97 -16.84
CA ALA A 215 -5.68 -4.57 -17.06
C ALA A 215 -7.13 -4.24 -16.66
N PHE A 216 -8.05 -5.15 -16.94
CA PHE A 216 -9.46 -5.01 -16.55
C PHE A 216 -9.61 -5.03 -15.02
N TYR A 217 -9.04 -6.02 -14.33
CA TYR A 217 -9.13 -6.12 -12.88
C TYR A 217 -8.44 -4.93 -12.18
N ASN A 218 -7.27 -4.54 -12.65
CA ASN A 218 -6.53 -3.42 -12.08
C ASN A 218 -7.29 -2.08 -12.24
N GLN A 219 -7.94 -1.87 -13.38
CA GLN A 219 -8.77 -0.69 -13.62
C GLN A 219 -10.08 -0.69 -12.81
N THR A 220 -10.70 -1.84 -12.59
CA THR A 220 -11.98 -1.97 -11.90
C THR A 220 -11.85 -2.30 -10.43
N HIS A 221 -10.61 -2.50 -9.95
CA HIS A 221 -10.31 -2.98 -8.60
C HIS A 221 -11.08 -4.27 -8.25
N GLY A 222 -11.23 -5.16 -9.24
CA GLY A 222 -11.90 -6.44 -9.11
C GLY A 222 -13.39 -6.37 -8.81
N LEU A 223 -14.04 -5.20 -8.90
CA LEU A 223 -15.49 -4.97 -8.63
C LEU A 223 -15.97 -5.63 -7.32
N THR A 224 -15.13 -5.67 -6.30
CA THR A 224 -15.44 -6.26 -5.00
C THR A 224 -16.07 -5.28 -4.02
N GLN A 225 -16.26 -4.01 -4.44
CA GLN A 225 -16.75 -2.94 -3.59
C GLN A 225 -18.18 -3.23 -3.11
N GLN A 226 -18.33 -3.40 -1.81
CA GLN A 226 -19.60 -3.65 -1.13
C GLN A 226 -20.05 -2.45 -0.30
N PHE A 227 -19.11 -1.58 0.04
CA PHE A 227 -19.32 -0.40 0.85
C PHE A 227 -19.21 0.86 0.00
N TYR A 228 -20.03 1.85 0.31
CA TYR A 228 -19.97 3.15 -0.29
C TYR A 228 -18.68 3.89 0.09
N LYS A 229 -18.33 4.94 -0.66
CA LYS A 229 -17.15 5.76 -0.37
C LYS A 229 -17.25 6.43 1.01
N PRO A 230 -16.20 6.37 1.84
CA PRO A 230 -16.19 7.02 3.16
C PRO A 230 -15.93 8.53 3.08
N LEU A 231 -15.38 9.01 1.96
CA LEU A 231 -15.01 10.40 1.69
C LEU A 231 -15.50 10.83 0.30
N ASP A 232 -15.79 12.12 0.12
CA ASP A 232 -16.24 12.67 -1.17
C ASP A 232 -15.05 13.10 -2.05
N LEU A 233 -14.12 12.19 -2.28
CA LEU A 233 -12.94 12.33 -3.14
C LEU A 233 -12.49 10.94 -3.59
N TYR A 234 -11.57 10.86 -4.56
CA TYR A 234 -10.92 9.61 -4.95
C TYR A 234 -9.84 9.27 -3.90
N TRP A 235 -10.25 8.63 -2.81
CA TRP A 235 -9.44 8.48 -1.61
C TRP A 235 -8.25 7.52 -1.76
N TYR A 236 -8.22 6.67 -2.77
CA TYR A 236 -7.08 5.76 -3.03
C TYR A 236 -5.75 6.50 -3.21
N ASN A 237 -5.77 7.70 -3.80
CA ASN A 237 -4.59 8.54 -3.94
C ASN A 237 -4.04 9.10 -2.62
N TYR A 238 -4.79 8.98 -1.55
CA TYR A 238 -4.46 9.51 -0.22
C TYR A 238 -4.17 8.43 0.80
N VAL A 239 -4.07 7.16 0.38
CA VAL A 239 -3.70 6.05 1.26
C VAL A 239 -2.27 6.27 1.73
N SER A 240 -2.09 6.41 3.03
CA SER A 240 -0.79 6.59 3.69
C SER A 240 -0.30 5.33 4.41
N SER A 241 -1.21 4.40 4.68
CA SER A 241 -0.86 3.09 5.21
C SER A 241 -1.93 2.07 4.83
N TYR A 242 -1.47 0.97 4.26
CA TYR A 242 -2.30 -0.14 3.82
C TYR A 242 -2.64 -1.09 4.97
N TYR A 243 -3.63 -1.94 4.74
CA TYR A 243 -3.90 -3.12 5.55
C TYR A 243 -2.72 -4.09 5.46
N GLY A 244 -2.33 -4.71 6.56
CA GLY A 244 -1.24 -5.67 6.56
C GLY A 244 -0.23 -5.43 7.69
N TRP A 245 0.86 -6.18 7.65
CA TRP A 245 1.92 -6.07 8.65
C TRP A 245 2.76 -4.81 8.47
N ARG A 246 3.00 -4.08 9.55
CA ARG A 246 3.84 -2.89 9.55
C ARG A 246 4.48 -2.64 10.92
N ILE A 247 5.50 -1.79 10.94
CA ILE A 247 5.96 -1.18 12.17
C ILE A 247 4.98 -0.05 12.54
N ASN A 248 4.39 -0.14 13.73
CA ASN A 248 3.49 0.90 14.22
C ASN A 248 4.25 2.22 14.41
N PRO A 249 3.87 3.33 13.75
CA PRO A 249 4.62 4.58 13.77
C PRO A 249 4.60 5.30 15.14
N VAL A 250 3.70 4.89 16.05
CA VAL A 250 3.59 5.46 17.40
C VAL A 250 4.40 4.66 18.41
N THR A 251 4.33 3.33 18.33
CA THR A 251 4.95 2.43 19.33
C THR A 251 6.31 1.86 18.89
N GLY A 252 6.62 1.89 17.59
CA GLY A 252 7.81 1.25 17.02
C GLY A 252 7.77 -0.29 17.06
N GLN A 253 6.61 -0.88 17.35
CA GLN A 253 6.44 -2.34 17.43
C GLN A 253 5.77 -2.89 16.17
N GLU A 254 6.06 -4.13 15.85
CA GLU A 254 5.34 -4.86 14.80
C GLU A 254 3.85 -4.95 15.14
N GLN A 255 3.01 -4.68 14.16
CA GLN A 255 1.56 -4.70 14.30
C GLN A 255 0.89 -5.05 12.98
N LEU A 256 -0.12 -5.91 13.04
CA LEU A 256 -1.09 -6.06 11.96
C LEU A 256 -2.00 -4.83 11.94
N HIS A 257 -1.90 -4.00 10.91
CA HIS A 257 -2.80 -2.90 10.64
C HIS A 257 -4.10 -3.43 10.04
N ARG A 258 -5.18 -3.40 10.82
CA ARG A 258 -6.48 -4.02 10.46
C ARG A 258 -7.39 -3.10 9.66
N GLY A 259 -6.83 -2.06 9.07
CA GLY A 259 -7.56 -1.05 8.31
C GLY A 259 -6.70 -0.37 7.27
N VAL A 260 -7.20 0.71 6.71
CA VAL A 260 -6.50 1.59 5.79
C VAL A 260 -6.51 3.00 6.36
N ASP A 261 -5.34 3.65 6.35
CA ASP A 261 -5.20 5.05 6.77
C ASP A 261 -5.21 5.96 5.53
N ILE A 262 -6.12 6.93 5.52
CA ILE A 262 -6.32 7.88 4.43
C ILE A 262 -5.88 9.27 4.91
N ALA A 263 -4.74 9.77 4.42
CA ALA A 263 -4.14 11.05 4.81
C ALA A 263 -4.92 12.22 4.20
N VAL A 264 -5.83 12.78 4.98
CA VAL A 264 -6.66 13.93 4.60
C VAL A 264 -6.67 14.96 5.73
N PRO A 265 -6.90 16.25 5.41
CA PRO A 265 -6.95 17.30 6.42
C PRO A 265 -8.01 17.05 7.49
N THR A 266 -7.72 17.46 8.73
CA THR A 266 -8.73 17.53 9.82
C THR A 266 -9.93 18.35 9.36
N GLY A 267 -11.14 17.87 9.65
CA GLY A 267 -12.40 18.53 9.28
C GLY A 267 -12.97 18.07 7.93
N THR A 268 -12.31 17.15 7.22
CA THR A 268 -12.88 16.52 6.01
C THR A 268 -14.12 15.69 6.41
N THR A 269 -15.23 15.87 5.69
CA THR A 269 -16.50 15.18 6.00
C THR A 269 -16.37 13.67 5.80
N VAL A 270 -16.81 12.89 6.79
CA VAL A 270 -16.86 11.42 6.77
C VAL A 270 -18.29 10.96 6.61
N TYR A 271 -18.50 10.02 5.69
CA TYR A 271 -19.81 9.45 5.35
C TYR A 271 -19.90 7.99 5.82
N ALA A 272 -21.11 7.57 6.23
CA ALA A 272 -21.41 6.15 6.42
C ALA A 272 -21.23 5.41 5.09
N ALA A 273 -20.44 4.36 5.05
CA ALA A 273 -20.23 3.57 3.85
C ALA A 273 -21.24 2.43 3.69
N MET A 274 -22.13 2.22 4.65
CA MET A 274 -23.17 1.20 4.60
C MET A 274 -24.42 1.65 5.33
N ASP A 275 -25.53 0.99 5.01
CA ASP A 275 -26.77 1.05 5.78
C ASP A 275 -26.60 0.21 7.05
N GLY A 276 -27.09 0.69 8.18
CA GLY A 276 -26.99 -0.07 9.43
C GLY A 276 -27.36 0.73 10.66
N THR A 277 -26.99 0.20 11.81
CA THR A 277 -27.13 0.84 13.11
C THR A 277 -25.76 1.21 13.65
N VAL A 278 -25.61 2.42 14.13
CA VAL A 278 -24.42 2.84 14.88
C VAL A 278 -24.39 2.08 16.20
N THR A 279 -23.48 1.12 16.32
CA THR A 279 -23.30 0.34 17.57
C THR A 279 -22.41 1.07 18.55
N THR A 280 -21.46 1.86 18.03
CA THR A 280 -20.51 2.65 18.83
C THR A 280 -20.32 4.04 18.22
N ALA A 281 -20.35 5.07 19.06
CA ALA A 281 -19.92 6.42 18.74
C ALA A 281 -19.36 7.03 20.04
N THR A 282 -18.04 6.96 20.22
CA THR A 282 -17.36 7.30 21.47
C THR A 282 -15.90 7.65 21.25
N TYR A 283 -15.17 7.84 22.34
CA TYR A 283 -13.72 8.06 22.37
C TYR A 283 -13.03 6.95 23.16
N ASP A 284 -11.89 6.47 22.67
CA ASP A 284 -10.89 5.73 23.44
C ASP A 284 -9.47 6.23 23.13
N SER A 285 -8.48 5.77 23.89
CA SER A 285 -7.09 6.23 23.75
C SER A 285 -6.39 5.70 22.50
N TYR A 286 -6.88 4.61 21.91
CA TYR A 286 -6.29 3.98 20.73
C TYR A 286 -6.92 4.55 19.45
N TYR A 287 -8.23 4.39 19.28
CA TYR A 287 -8.95 4.86 18.07
C TYR A 287 -9.30 6.37 18.10
N GLY A 288 -9.11 7.06 19.24
CA GLY A 288 -9.61 8.42 19.40
C GLY A 288 -11.13 8.48 19.37
N ASN A 289 -11.69 9.50 18.76
CA ASN A 289 -13.11 9.52 18.42
C ASN A 289 -13.37 8.55 17.27
N TYR A 290 -14.30 7.63 17.45
CA TYR A 290 -14.61 6.63 16.43
C TYR A 290 -16.09 6.25 16.38
N VAL A 291 -16.50 5.79 15.20
CA VAL A 291 -17.87 5.30 14.92
C VAL A 291 -17.76 3.87 14.43
N VAL A 292 -18.67 3.00 14.88
CA VAL A 292 -18.88 1.65 14.35
C VAL A 292 -20.32 1.53 13.87
N ILE A 293 -20.51 1.03 12.65
CA ILE A 293 -21.83 0.78 12.04
C ILE A 293 -21.92 -0.70 11.73
N GLU A 294 -23.01 -1.35 12.12
CA GLU A 294 -23.28 -2.77 11.86
C GLU A 294 -24.65 -2.95 11.20
N ASP A 295 -24.74 -3.96 10.32
CA ASP A 295 -26.01 -4.42 9.77
C ASP A 295 -26.46 -5.77 10.35
N GLU A 296 -27.69 -6.19 10.02
CA GLU A 296 -28.28 -7.46 10.48
C GLU A 296 -27.60 -8.69 9.86
N LYS A 297 -26.78 -8.53 8.81
CA LYS A 297 -26.10 -9.62 8.12
C LYS A 297 -24.72 -9.91 8.71
N GLY A 298 -24.24 -9.06 9.63
CA GLY A 298 -22.93 -9.15 10.28
C GLY A 298 -21.81 -8.40 9.58
N TYR A 299 -22.14 -7.50 8.64
CA TYR A 299 -21.17 -6.54 8.12
C TYR A 299 -20.98 -5.39 9.10
N CYS A 300 -19.74 -4.95 9.24
CA CYS A 300 -19.36 -3.88 10.15
C CYS A 300 -18.33 -2.96 9.49
N THR A 301 -18.50 -1.66 9.66
CA THR A 301 -17.52 -0.63 9.26
C THR A 301 -17.15 0.23 10.46
N LYS A 302 -15.84 0.55 10.57
CA LYS A 302 -15.31 1.42 11.61
C LYS A 302 -14.57 2.60 11.00
N TYR A 303 -14.74 3.77 11.65
CA TYR A 303 -14.15 5.05 11.26
C TYR A 303 -13.48 5.65 12.49
N ALA A 304 -12.17 5.83 12.47
CA ALA A 304 -11.43 6.25 13.65
C ALA A 304 -10.58 7.50 13.43
N HIS A 305 -9.95 7.97 14.52
CA HIS A 305 -9.16 9.21 14.63
C HIS A 305 -9.93 10.46 14.25
N MET A 306 -11.27 10.42 14.35
CA MET A 306 -12.16 11.52 13.97
C MET A 306 -11.99 12.75 14.88
N ASP A 307 -12.30 13.94 14.34
CA ASP A 307 -12.37 15.18 15.11
C ASP A 307 -13.76 15.33 15.75
N THR A 308 -14.82 15.15 14.97
CA THR A 308 -16.20 15.24 15.44
C THR A 308 -16.99 13.99 15.16
N LEU A 309 -17.96 13.67 16.05
CA LEU A 309 -18.95 12.61 15.86
C LEU A 309 -20.32 13.26 15.71
N ASN A 310 -20.99 13.07 14.56
CA ASN A 310 -22.31 13.63 14.27
C ASN A 310 -23.45 12.62 14.47
N VAL A 311 -23.13 11.43 14.94
CA VAL A 311 -24.07 10.34 15.21
C VAL A 311 -23.87 9.81 16.63
N ARG A 312 -24.80 8.99 17.10
CA ARG A 312 -24.77 8.37 18.44
C ARG A 312 -25.12 6.89 18.36
N ALA A 313 -24.67 6.11 19.33
CA ALA A 313 -25.05 4.70 19.46
C ALA A 313 -26.59 4.52 19.49
N GLY A 314 -27.06 3.51 18.79
CA GLY A 314 -28.47 3.20 18.57
C GLY A 314 -29.13 3.99 17.42
N GLN A 315 -28.41 4.88 16.75
CA GLN A 315 -28.93 5.61 15.58
C GLN A 315 -28.85 4.75 14.31
N SER A 316 -29.95 4.64 13.56
CA SER A 316 -29.94 4.10 12.22
C SER A 316 -29.37 5.11 11.23
N VAL A 317 -28.53 4.65 10.34
CA VAL A 317 -27.92 5.45 9.26
C VAL A 317 -28.07 4.71 7.92
N THR A 318 -28.03 5.48 6.84
CA THR A 318 -27.92 4.95 5.48
C THR A 318 -26.57 5.39 4.91
N HIS A 319 -26.04 4.64 3.96
CA HIS A 319 -24.82 5.04 3.24
C HIS A 319 -24.97 6.49 2.72
N GLY A 320 -23.87 7.24 2.72
CA GLY A 320 -23.88 8.66 2.37
C GLY A 320 -24.37 9.61 3.47
N ASN A 321 -24.85 9.12 4.63
CA ASN A 321 -25.12 9.99 5.76
C ASN A 321 -23.82 10.52 6.35
N VAL A 322 -23.77 11.81 6.70
CA VAL A 322 -22.63 12.40 7.40
C VAL A 322 -22.55 11.87 8.82
N ILE A 323 -21.45 11.22 9.19
CA ILE A 323 -21.23 10.63 10.51
C ILE A 323 -20.24 11.42 11.37
N GLY A 324 -19.49 12.35 10.78
CA GLY A 324 -18.55 13.22 11.48
C GLY A 324 -17.51 13.82 10.54
N THR A 325 -16.35 14.16 11.08
CA THR A 325 -15.22 14.70 10.34
C THR A 325 -13.92 14.01 10.73
N THR A 326 -12.97 13.96 9.81
CA THR A 326 -11.62 13.44 10.02
C THR A 326 -10.84 14.27 11.03
N GLY A 327 -9.88 13.68 11.71
CA GLY A 327 -9.10 14.36 12.74
C GLY A 327 -7.71 13.77 12.94
N ASN A 328 -7.22 13.89 14.19
CA ASN A 328 -5.94 13.38 14.65
C ASN A 328 -6.06 13.01 16.15
N THR A 329 -7.16 12.37 16.53
CA THR A 329 -7.43 12.01 17.92
C THR A 329 -6.98 10.58 18.22
N GLY A 330 -6.69 10.28 19.50
CA GLY A 330 -6.20 8.96 19.92
C GLY A 330 -4.72 8.70 19.58
N SER A 331 -4.37 7.45 19.29
CA SER A 331 -3.00 7.03 18.95
C SER A 331 -2.72 7.29 17.47
N SER A 332 -2.42 8.52 17.11
CA SER A 332 -2.23 8.98 15.74
C SER A 332 -1.05 9.95 15.64
N THR A 333 -0.29 9.89 14.54
CA THR A 333 0.88 10.75 14.27
C THR A 333 0.57 11.95 13.38
N GLY A 334 -0.59 11.95 12.72
CA GLY A 334 -0.98 13.02 11.79
C GLY A 334 -2.45 12.93 11.42
N SER A 335 -2.98 13.99 10.77
CA SER A 335 -4.38 14.04 10.36
C SER A 335 -4.69 12.98 9.29
N HIS A 336 -5.61 12.06 9.58
CA HIS A 336 -6.06 11.02 8.68
C HIS A 336 -7.44 10.46 9.10
N LEU A 337 -8.03 9.66 8.23
CA LEU A 337 -9.13 8.77 8.55
C LEU A 337 -8.61 7.34 8.55
N HIS A 338 -8.80 6.62 9.64
CA HIS A 338 -8.61 5.17 9.69
C HIS A 338 -9.94 4.48 9.46
N ILE A 339 -10.01 3.58 8.48
CA ILE A 339 -11.21 2.78 8.19
C ILE A 339 -10.92 1.30 8.33
N GLU A 340 -11.87 0.55 8.88
CA GLU A 340 -11.85 -0.92 8.95
C GLU A 340 -13.16 -1.47 8.38
N CYS A 341 -13.13 -2.68 7.84
CA CYS A 341 -14.33 -3.46 7.56
C CYS A 341 -14.21 -4.89 8.08
N LEU A 342 -15.35 -5.41 8.53
CA LEU A 342 -15.46 -6.75 9.07
C LEU A 342 -16.70 -7.44 8.51
N TYR A 343 -16.64 -8.76 8.42
CA TYR A 343 -17.80 -9.62 8.22
C TYR A 343 -17.77 -10.76 9.23
N GLN A 344 -18.84 -10.87 10.03
CA GLN A 344 -18.96 -11.87 11.11
C GLN A 344 -17.77 -11.87 12.09
N GLY A 345 -17.17 -10.70 12.34
CA GLY A 345 -16.06 -10.51 13.27
C GLY A 345 -14.65 -10.68 12.67
N GLU A 346 -14.55 -11.17 11.43
CA GLU A 346 -13.28 -11.27 10.71
C GLU A 346 -12.99 -9.96 9.95
N TYR A 347 -11.75 -9.50 10.02
CA TYR A 347 -11.28 -8.30 9.34
C TYR A 347 -10.93 -8.59 7.89
N TYR A 348 -11.24 -7.65 7.02
CA TYR A 348 -10.93 -7.67 5.59
C TYR A 348 -10.21 -6.38 5.20
N ASN A 349 -9.40 -6.44 4.14
CA ASN A 349 -8.70 -5.26 3.64
C ASN A 349 -9.70 -4.24 3.06
N PRO A 350 -9.89 -3.06 3.68
CA PRO A 350 -10.86 -2.07 3.21
C PRO A 350 -10.61 -1.60 1.77
N LEU A 351 -9.37 -1.68 1.29
CA LEU A 351 -8.98 -1.25 -0.05
C LEU A 351 -9.80 -1.95 -1.13
N PHE A 352 -10.13 -3.24 -0.93
CA PHE A 352 -10.90 -4.02 -1.91
C PHE A 352 -12.41 -3.80 -1.81
N TYR A 353 -12.93 -3.40 -0.65
CA TYR A 353 -14.38 -3.46 -0.37
C TYR A 353 -15.08 -2.11 -0.31
N PHE A 354 -14.36 -0.99 -0.24
CA PHE A 354 -14.94 0.35 -0.28
C PHE A 354 -14.85 0.95 -1.68
N GLU A 355 -15.90 1.66 -2.11
CA GLU A 355 -15.84 2.46 -3.34
C GLU A 355 -14.76 3.56 -3.22
N ALA A 356 -13.94 3.68 -4.23
CA ALA A 356 -12.86 4.68 -4.30
C ALA A 356 -13.34 6.14 -4.27
N GLY A 357 -14.59 6.36 -4.68
CA GLY A 357 -15.10 7.68 -4.93
C GLY A 357 -14.80 8.15 -6.37
N THR A 358 -15.12 9.38 -6.67
CA THR A 358 -14.84 9.98 -7.99
C THR A 358 -13.95 11.19 -7.80
N ASP A 359 -12.87 11.29 -8.58
CA ASP A 359 -12.21 12.56 -8.79
C ASP A 359 -13.17 13.46 -9.58
N THR A 360 -13.82 14.37 -8.89
CA THR A 360 -14.40 15.52 -9.57
C THR A 360 -13.23 16.48 -9.88
N LEU A 361 -12.51 16.18 -10.95
CA LEU A 361 -11.66 17.18 -11.57
C LEU A 361 -12.59 18.27 -12.12
N TYR A 362 -12.73 19.36 -11.39
CA TYR A 362 -13.25 20.62 -11.91
C TYR A 362 -12.16 21.39 -12.61
#